data_b64de731384b22f30982712ef8325f3f
#
_entry.id   b64de731384b22f30982712ef8325f3f
#
_cell.length_a   1.000
_cell.length_b   1.000
_cell.length_c   1.000
_cell.angle_alpha   90.00
_cell.angle_beta   90.00
_cell.angle_gamma   90.00
#
_symmetry.space_group_name_H-M   'P 1'
#
loop_
_entity.id
_entity.type
_entity.pdbx_description
1 polymer ?
#
loop_
_entity_poly.entity_id
_entity_poly.type
_entity_poly.pdbx_seq_one_letter_code
_entity_poly.pdbx_strand_id
1 'polypeptide(L)'
;MNATELVHSIINGRIGAGAFCIDATAGRGRDTAYLCELVGPYGRVIAFDIQQEAVDSTNALLAARGLRAEVHLDSHSNMANYAEPQTVDCIVFNLGWLPGGDHRIFTHADTSFAAISAGLELLKKGGLMCVTIYHGGATGFEERDTLLELLREIDSGRFQVISTFFHNWKKEPPIPIFIYKYTDSERD
;
A
#
# COMPACT_ATOMS: atom_id res chain seq x y z
N MET A 1 11.61 16.11 -0.13
CA MET A 1 10.45 15.18 -0.14
C MET A 1 10.87 13.91 -0.86
N ASN A 2 10.79 12.77 -0.20
CA ASN A 2 11.02 11.44 -0.79
C ASN A 2 9.67 10.75 -1.10
N ALA A 3 9.69 9.52 -1.66
CA ALA A 3 8.48 8.80 -2.04
C ALA A 3 7.54 8.57 -0.85
N THR A 4 8.05 8.12 0.30
CA THR A 4 7.26 7.89 1.51
C THR A 4 6.64 9.18 2.03
N GLU A 5 7.41 10.29 2.07
CA GLU A 5 6.88 11.60 2.49
C GLU A 5 5.76 12.10 1.56
N LEU A 6 5.88 11.86 0.24
CA LEU A 6 4.82 12.20 -0.71
C LEU A 6 3.56 11.37 -0.45
N VAL A 7 3.70 10.05 -0.30
CA VAL A 7 2.59 9.13 0.00
C VAL A 7 1.89 9.55 1.30
N HIS A 8 2.64 9.75 2.39
CA HIS A 8 2.08 10.19 3.67
C HIS A 8 1.37 11.54 3.57
N SER A 9 1.91 12.49 2.79
CA SER A 9 1.26 13.80 2.57
C SER A 9 -0.11 13.67 1.89
N ILE A 10 -0.22 12.79 0.88
CA ILE A 10 -1.49 12.53 0.18
C ILE A 10 -2.48 11.81 1.10
N ILE A 11 -2.03 10.79 1.84
CA ILE A 11 -2.87 10.06 2.79
C ILE A 11 -3.40 11.02 3.87
N ASN A 12 -2.54 11.85 4.47
CA ASN A 12 -2.91 12.80 5.53
C ASN A 12 -3.95 13.84 5.08
N GLY A 13 -3.99 14.16 3.78
CA GLY A 13 -4.99 15.07 3.22
C GLY A 13 -6.38 14.44 3.00
N ARG A 14 -6.52 13.12 3.13
CA ARG A 14 -7.75 12.38 2.80
C ARG A 14 -8.26 11.45 3.90
N ILE A 15 -7.35 10.90 4.69
CA ILE A 15 -7.66 9.88 5.70
C ILE A 15 -7.56 10.53 7.08
N GLY A 16 -8.52 10.26 7.93
CA GLY A 16 -8.59 10.86 9.26
C GLY A 16 -8.92 9.86 10.37
N ALA A 17 -9.19 10.38 11.54
CA ALA A 17 -9.53 9.59 12.71
C ALA A 17 -10.76 8.69 12.45
N GLY A 18 -10.70 7.45 12.95
CA GLY A 18 -11.76 6.46 12.80
C GLY A 18 -11.73 5.68 11.49
N ALA A 19 -10.79 5.98 10.56
CA ALA A 19 -10.69 5.31 9.28
C ALA A 19 -10.24 3.84 9.42
N PHE A 20 -10.59 3.01 8.44
CA PHE A 20 -10.11 1.65 8.27
C PHE A 20 -9.05 1.60 7.18
N CYS A 21 -7.81 1.24 7.54
CA CYS A 21 -6.67 1.18 6.64
C CYS A 21 -6.06 -0.21 6.57
N ILE A 22 -5.44 -0.53 5.42
CA ILE A 22 -4.66 -1.76 5.21
C ILE A 22 -3.25 -1.37 4.80
N ASP A 23 -2.24 -1.91 5.50
CA ASP A 23 -0.85 -1.95 5.07
C ASP A 23 -0.60 -3.34 4.45
N ALA A 24 -0.58 -3.42 3.13
CA ALA A 24 -0.44 -4.68 2.41
C ALA A 24 0.99 -5.24 2.42
N THR A 25 1.96 -4.49 2.94
CA THR A 25 3.41 -4.81 2.94
C THR A 25 4.07 -4.26 4.20
N ALA A 26 3.76 -4.85 5.34
CA ALA A 26 4.11 -4.32 6.66
C ALA A 26 5.61 -4.04 6.86
N GLY A 27 6.48 -4.94 6.38
CA GLY A 27 7.92 -4.78 6.43
C GLY A 27 8.45 -4.53 7.84
N ARG A 28 9.03 -3.35 8.05
CA ARG A 28 9.51 -2.91 9.37
C ARG A 28 8.46 -2.16 10.19
N GLY A 29 7.20 -2.13 9.76
CA GLY A 29 6.05 -1.57 10.47
C GLY A 29 5.93 -0.05 10.43
N ARG A 30 6.72 0.65 9.60
CA ARG A 30 6.73 2.12 9.60
C ARG A 30 5.42 2.72 9.10
N ASP A 31 4.90 2.20 7.98
CA ASP A 31 3.62 2.64 7.41
C ASP A 31 2.47 2.14 8.27
N THR A 32 2.54 0.91 8.80
CA THR A 32 1.56 0.40 9.77
C THR A 32 1.44 1.33 10.98
N ALA A 33 2.58 1.72 11.60
CA ALA A 33 2.57 2.63 12.75
C ALA A 33 2.03 4.03 12.39
N TYR A 34 2.44 4.57 11.22
CA TYR A 34 1.92 5.84 10.71
C TYR A 34 0.40 5.81 10.52
N LEU A 35 -0.13 4.75 9.92
CA LEU A 35 -1.58 4.58 9.74
C LEU A 35 -2.30 4.50 11.10
N CYS A 36 -1.75 3.75 12.07
CA CYS A 36 -2.32 3.67 13.43
C CYS A 36 -2.37 5.05 14.12
N GLU A 37 -1.31 5.84 14.00
CA GLU A 37 -1.28 7.20 14.55
C GLU A 37 -2.34 8.10 13.89
N LEU A 38 -2.49 8.00 12.57
CA LEU A 38 -3.42 8.80 11.79
C LEU A 38 -4.88 8.48 12.09
N VAL A 39 -5.24 7.18 12.14
CA VAL A 39 -6.63 6.78 12.36
C VAL A 39 -7.04 6.83 13.83
N GLY A 40 -6.07 6.86 14.74
CA GLY A 40 -6.31 6.97 16.18
C GLY A 40 -7.01 5.75 16.80
N PRO A 41 -7.46 5.88 18.06
CA PRO A 41 -7.96 4.74 18.84
C PRO A 41 -9.30 4.16 18.37
N TYR A 42 -10.02 4.88 17.53
CA TYR A 42 -11.31 4.46 16.96
C TYR A 42 -11.19 3.94 15.53
N GLY A 43 -10.00 4.03 14.93
CA GLY A 43 -9.71 3.48 13.61
C GLY A 43 -9.30 2.02 13.68
N ARG A 44 -9.19 1.40 12.51
CA ARG A 44 -8.74 0.03 12.34
C ARG A 44 -7.57 -0.02 11.37
N VAL A 45 -6.54 -0.76 11.70
CA VAL A 45 -5.42 -1.04 10.79
C VAL A 45 -5.18 -2.54 10.73
N ILE A 46 -5.15 -3.09 9.52
CA ILE A 46 -4.68 -4.45 9.25
C ILE A 46 -3.36 -4.35 8.49
N ALA A 47 -2.40 -5.22 8.80
CA ALA A 47 -1.11 -5.27 8.12
C ALA A 47 -0.77 -6.71 7.72
N PHE A 48 -0.15 -6.86 6.55
CA PHE A 48 0.24 -8.16 5.99
C PHE A 48 1.72 -8.20 5.66
N ASP A 49 2.34 -9.34 5.97
CA ASP A 49 3.65 -9.69 5.42
C ASP A 49 3.80 -11.21 5.37
N ILE A 50 4.54 -11.71 4.39
CA ILE A 50 4.84 -13.15 4.24
C ILE A 50 6.06 -13.58 5.04
N GLN A 51 6.82 -12.65 5.60
CA GLN A 51 8.04 -12.90 6.35
C GLN A 51 7.77 -12.75 7.85
N GLN A 52 8.06 -13.79 8.64
CA GLN A 52 7.92 -13.76 10.10
C GLN A 52 8.74 -12.63 10.73
N GLU A 53 9.95 -12.36 10.23
CA GLU A 53 10.80 -11.26 10.71
C GLU A 53 10.12 -9.89 10.55
N ALA A 54 9.39 -9.68 9.47
CA ALA A 54 8.64 -8.45 9.22
C ALA A 54 7.47 -8.31 10.22
N VAL A 55 6.70 -9.38 10.41
CA VAL A 55 5.60 -9.43 11.38
C VAL A 55 6.11 -9.14 12.79
N ASP A 56 7.19 -9.80 13.22
CA ASP A 56 7.79 -9.60 14.53
C ASP A 56 8.29 -8.16 14.72
N SER A 57 8.98 -7.61 13.71
CA SER A 57 9.45 -6.23 13.69
C SER A 57 8.32 -5.22 13.80
N THR A 58 7.23 -5.43 13.04
CA THR A 58 6.05 -4.59 13.07
C THR A 58 5.38 -4.62 14.44
N ASN A 59 5.14 -5.80 15.02
CA ASN A 59 4.57 -5.95 16.35
C ASN A 59 5.43 -5.29 17.44
N ALA A 60 6.76 -5.44 17.36
CA ALA A 60 7.67 -4.80 18.30
C ALA A 60 7.62 -3.26 18.21
N LEU A 61 7.56 -2.70 17.00
CA LEU A 61 7.43 -1.27 16.79
C LEU A 61 6.10 -0.73 17.32
N LEU A 62 4.99 -1.41 17.05
CA LEU A 62 3.66 -1.03 17.52
C LEU A 62 3.61 -1.05 19.05
N ALA A 63 4.13 -2.12 19.68
CA ALA A 63 4.20 -2.24 21.14
C ALA A 63 5.02 -1.11 21.78
N ALA A 64 6.18 -0.79 21.20
CA ALA A 64 7.07 0.29 21.69
C ALA A 64 6.42 1.68 21.61
N ARG A 65 5.45 1.88 20.68
CA ARG A 65 4.71 3.14 20.50
C ARG A 65 3.33 3.14 21.16
N GLY A 66 2.90 2.04 21.80
CA GLY A 66 1.56 1.91 22.35
C GLY A 66 0.44 1.91 21.30
N LEU A 67 0.77 1.51 20.06
CA LEU A 67 -0.15 1.42 18.94
C LEU A 67 -0.70 0.00 18.78
N ARG A 68 -1.80 -0.14 18.04
CA ARG A 68 -2.45 -1.43 17.80
C ARG A 68 -2.84 -1.57 16.33
N ALA A 69 -2.50 -2.72 15.74
CA ALA A 69 -2.97 -3.18 14.43
C ALA A 69 -3.16 -4.70 14.47
N GLU A 70 -3.93 -5.23 13.54
CA GLU A 70 -4.04 -6.66 13.25
C GLU A 70 -2.93 -7.02 12.26
N VAL A 71 -1.83 -7.62 12.74
CA VAL A 71 -0.67 -7.97 11.89
C VAL A 71 -0.71 -9.46 11.57
N HIS A 72 -0.77 -9.79 10.28
CA HIS A 72 -0.93 -11.16 9.80
C HIS A 72 0.30 -11.64 9.04
N LEU A 73 0.77 -12.84 9.38
CA LEU A 73 1.73 -13.60 8.58
C LEU A 73 0.98 -14.27 7.43
N ASP A 74 0.66 -13.50 6.41
CA ASP A 74 -0.10 -13.96 5.25
C ASP A 74 0.23 -13.09 4.02
N SER A 75 -0.10 -13.60 2.84
CA SER A 75 0.03 -12.85 1.60
C SER A 75 -1.02 -11.73 1.54
N HIS A 76 -0.61 -10.56 1.09
CA HIS A 76 -1.52 -9.46 0.76
C HIS A 76 -2.59 -9.87 -0.29
N SER A 77 -2.36 -10.91 -1.10
CA SER A 77 -3.36 -11.42 -2.03
C SER A 77 -4.59 -12.01 -1.33
N ASN A 78 -4.48 -12.34 -0.04
CA ASN A 78 -5.54 -12.89 0.78
C ASN A 78 -6.33 -11.83 1.56
N MET A 79 -6.05 -10.52 1.35
CA MET A 79 -6.66 -9.44 2.14
C MET A 79 -8.20 -9.43 2.09
N ALA A 80 -8.81 -9.95 1.04
CA ALA A 80 -10.26 -10.08 0.93
C ALA A 80 -10.89 -11.05 1.96
N ASN A 81 -10.07 -11.88 2.65
CA ASN A 81 -10.56 -12.73 3.74
C ASN A 81 -10.67 -11.98 5.08
N TYR A 82 -10.17 -10.75 5.16
CA TYR A 82 -10.02 -9.97 6.39
C TYR A 82 -10.84 -8.68 6.42
N ALA A 83 -11.40 -8.29 5.29
CA ALA A 83 -12.21 -7.07 5.15
C ALA A 83 -13.38 -7.29 4.19
N GLU A 84 -14.50 -6.67 4.50
CA GLU A 84 -15.67 -6.70 3.63
C GLU A 84 -15.48 -5.75 2.44
N PRO A 85 -16.09 -6.04 1.29
CA PRO A 85 -16.07 -5.13 0.15
C PRO A 85 -16.57 -3.73 0.49
N GLN A 86 -15.92 -2.71 -0.06
CA GLN A 86 -16.30 -1.30 0.07
C GLN A 86 -16.31 -0.76 1.52
N THR A 87 -15.43 -1.28 2.38
CA THR A 87 -15.31 -0.83 3.78
C THR A 87 -13.98 -0.13 4.08
N VAL A 88 -12.97 -0.29 3.23
CA VAL A 88 -11.61 0.20 3.47
C VAL A 88 -11.44 1.62 2.95
N ASP A 89 -10.91 2.50 3.77
CA ASP A 89 -10.63 3.90 3.43
C ASP A 89 -9.32 4.07 2.67
N CYS A 90 -8.28 3.33 3.10
CA CYS A 90 -6.95 3.44 2.51
C CYS A 90 -6.24 2.09 2.48
N ILE A 91 -5.55 1.81 1.37
CA ILE A 91 -4.66 0.64 1.24
C ILE A 91 -3.29 1.14 0.80
N VAL A 92 -2.22 0.66 1.46
CA VAL A 92 -0.83 1.01 1.13
C VAL A 92 -0.07 -0.24 0.72
N PHE A 93 0.65 -0.14 -0.39
CA PHE A 93 1.59 -1.13 -0.89
C PHE A 93 2.99 -0.51 -1.06
N ASN A 94 4.01 -1.19 -0.57
CA ASN A 94 5.41 -0.93 -0.91
C ASN A 94 5.97 -2.18 -1.59
N LEU A 95 5.90 -2.19 -2.92
CA LEU A 95 6.28 -3.35 -3.74
C LEU A 95 7.78 -3.35 -4.00
N GLY A 96 8.44 -4.47 -3.71
CA GLY A 96 9.88 -4.64 -3.81
C GLY A 96 10.37 -5.68 -2.81
N TRP A 97 11.50 -5.44 -2.18
CA TRP A 97 12.06 -6.32 -1.15
C TRP A 97 12.14 -5.65 0.22
N LEU A 98 12.13 -6.46 1.28
CA LEU A 98 12.29 -5.98 2.65
C LEU A 98 13.67 -5.32 2.83
N PRO A 99 13.76 -4.06 3.25
CA PRO A 99 15.04 -3.40 3.49
C PRO A 99 15.89 -4.14 4.52
N GLY A 100 17.09 -4.60 4.10
CA GLY A 100 18.00 -5.40 4.92
C GLY A 100 17.61 -6.88 5.08
N GLY A 101 16.55 -7.33 4.41
CA GLY A 101 16.13 -8.73 4.35
C GLY A 101 16.78 -9.51 3.21
N ASP A 102 16.30 -10.74 2.98
CA ASP A 102 16.75 -11.59 1.88
C ASP A 102 16.21 -11.06 0.54
N HIS A 103 17.10 -10.54 -0.32
CA HIS A 103 16.74 -10.01 -1.64
C HIS A 103 16.17 -11.07 -2.62
N ARG A 104 16.18 -12.37 -2.26
CA ARG A 104 15.51 -13.43 -3.03
C ARG A 104 14.01 -13.48 -2.77
N ILE A 105 13.55 -12.85 -1.69
CA ILE A 105 12.14 -12.72 -1.35
C ILE A 105 11.70 -11.32 -1.75
N PHE A 106 10.97 -11.23 -2.85
CA PHE A 106 10.45 -9.99 -3.40
C PHE A 106 9.04 -10.20 -3.98
N THR A 107 8.34 -9.11 -4.23
CA THR A 107 7.01 -9.16 -4.85
C THR A 107 7.12 -9.51 -6.34
N HIS A 108 6.10 -10.20 -6.86
CA HIS A 108 5.99 -10.52 -8.30
C HIS A 108 4.83 -9.74 -8.91
N ALA A 109 4.98 -9.27 -10.14
CA ALA A 109 3.97 -8.43 -10.80
C ALA A 109 2.57 -9.05 -10.80
N ASP A 110 2.45 -10.34 -11.10
CA ASP A 110 1.17 -11.05 -11.15
C ASP A 110 0.48 -11.12 -9.77
N THR A 111 1.25 -11.47 -8.72
CA THR A 111 0.70 -11.54 -7.35
C THR A 111 0.38 -10.15 -6.80
N SER A 112 1.21 -9.16 -7.12
CA SER A 112 0.99 -7.77 -6.76
C SER A 112 -0.27 -7.21 -7.42
N PHE A 113 -0.45 -7.47 -8.72
CA PHE A 113 -1.64 -7.01 -9.43
C PHE A 113 -2.91 -7.73 -8.97
N ALA A 114 -2.85 -9.03 -8.69
CA ALA A 114 -3.98 -9.75 -8.09
C ALA A 114 -4.38 -9.16 -6.73
N ALA A 115 -3.40 -8.82 -5.89
CA ALA A 115 -3.65 -8.17 -4.61
C ALA A 115 -4.21 -6.74 -4.76
N ILE A 116 -3.66 -5.95 -5.71
CA ILE A 116 -4.20 -4.63 -6.03
C ILE A 116 -5.66 -4.76 -6.49
N SER A 117 -5.96 -5.68 -7.40
CA SER A 117 -7.31 -5.91 -7.91
C SER A 117 -8.29 -6.28 -6.78
N ALA A 118 -7.89 -7.18 -5.87
CA ALA A 118 -8.67 -7.51 -4.68
C ALA A 118 -8.89 -6.27 -3.78
N GLY A 119 -7.84 -5.50 -3.56
CA GLY A 119 -7.90 -4.27 -2.77
C GLY A 119 -8.84 -3.22 -3.36
N LEU A 120 -8.92 -3.08 -4.69
CA LEU A 120 -9.84 -2.15 -5.35
C LEU A 120 -11.30 -2.44 -5.03
N GLU A 121 -11.67 -3.72 -4.87
CA GLU A 121 -13.03 -4.09 -4.46
C GLU A 121 -13.28 -3.80 -2.97
N LEU A 122 -12.25 -3.86 -2.12
CA LEU A 122 -12.33 -3.52 -0.71
C LEU A 122 -12.45 -2.02 -0.46
N LEU A 123 -11.89 -1.17 -1.35
CA LEU A 123 -11.98 0.28 -1.21
C LEU A 123 -13.44 0.74 -1.25
N LYS A 124 -13.81 1.58 -0.29
CA LYS A 124 -15.08 2.32 -0.34
C LYS A 124 -15.05 3.41 -1.42
N LYS A 125 -16.19 3.97 -1.78
CA LYS A 125 -16.28 5.17 -2.63
C LYS A 125 -15.53 6.33 -1.98
N GLY A 126 -14.70 7.03 -2.73
CA GLY A 126 -13.78 8.05 -2.25
C GLY A 126 -12.53 7.51 -1.56
N GLY A 127 -12.37 6.18 -1.50
CA GLY A 127 -11.19 5.54 -0.92
C GLY A 127 -9.94 5.72 -1.79
N LEU A 128 -8.79 5.55 -1.16
CA LEU A 128 -7.46 5.75 -1.74
C LEU A 128 -6.62 4.48 -1.63
N MET A 129 -5.97 4.07 -2.72
CA MET A 129 -4.88 3.11 -2.69
C MET A 129 -3.58 3.79 -3.10
N CYS A 130 -2.53 3.59 -2.32
CA CYS A 130 -1.18 4.06 -2.59
C CYS A 130 -0.30 2.84 -2.92
N VAL A 131 0.29 2.81 -4.11
CA VAL A 131 1.22 1.75 -4.52
C VAL A 131 2.57 2.40 -4.80
N THR A 132 3.60 2.05 -4.03
CA THR A 132 4.97 2.50 -4.29
C THR A 132 5.76 1.35 -4.87
N ILE A 133 6.23 1.49 -6.11
CA ILE A 133 7.06 0.49 -6.78
C ILE A 133 8.52 0.82 -6.51
N TYR A 134 9.19 -0.02 -5.71
CA TYR A 134 10.63 -0.01 -5.50
C TYR A 134 11.27 -0.93 -6.53
N HIS A 135 12.00 -0.37 -7.47
CA HIS A 135 12.69 -1.09 -8.53
C HIS A 135 14.20 -0.93 -8.40
N GLY A 136 14.94 -1.94 -8.84
CA GLY A 136 16.40 -1.98 -8.79
C GLY A 136 16.91 -3.41 -8.97
N GLY A 137 18.21 -3.58 -9.31
CA GLY A 137 18.76 -4.88 -9.64
C GLY A 137 18.32 -5.40 -11.02
N ALA A 138 18.70 -6.64 -11.34
CA ALA A 138 18.59 -7.18 -12.71
C ALA A 138 17.14 -7.45 -13.17
N THR A 139 16.22 -7.74 -12.27
CA THR A 139 14.82 -8.13 -12.57
C THR A 139 13.78 -7.08 -12.21
N GLY A 140 14.13 -6.09 -11.38
CA GLY A 140 13.18 -5.11 -10.86
C GLY A 140 12.60 -4.17 -11.92
N PHE A 141 13.30 -3.97 -13.03
CA PHE A 141 12.81 -3.13 -14.15
C PHE A 141 11.72 -3.82 -14.96
N GLU A 142 11.86 -5.10 -15.25
CA GLU A 142 10.86 -5.87 -15.98
C GLU A 142 9.56 -6.01 -15.18
N GLU A 143 9.69 -6.31 -13.88
CA GLU A 143 8.54 -6.35 -12.96
C GLU A 143 7.82 -5.01 -12.88
N ARG A 144 8.58 -3.91 -12.73
CA ARG A 144 8.04 -2.55 -12.72
C ARG A 144 7.23 -2.27 -13.99
N ASP A 145 7.82 -2.55 -15.16
CA ASP A 145 7.20 -2.22 -16.45
C ASP A 145 5.93 -3.06 -16.66
N THR A 146 5.96 -4.34 -16.31
CA THR A 146 4.78 -5.22 -16.33
C THR A 146 3.68 -4.69 -15.42
N LEU A 147 4.01 -4.30 -14.19
CA LEU A 147 3.01 -3.78 -13.26
C LEU A 147 2.43 -2.45 -13.72
N LEU A 148 3.25 -1.55 -14.27
CA LEU A 148 2.77 -0.28 -14.82
C LEU A 148 1.80 -0.47 -16.00
N GLU A 149 2.05 -1.46 -16.88
CA GLU A 149 1.11 -1.82 -17.94
C GLU A 149 -0.22 -2.37 -17.37
N LEU A 150 -0.15 -3.30 -16.41
CA LEU A 150 -1.34 -3.86 -15.77
C LEU A 150 -2.19 -2.78 -15.07
N LEU A 151 -1.54 -1.80 -14.44
CA LEU A 151 -2.25 -0.68 -13.80
C LEU A 151 -2.98 0.24 -14.78
N ARG A 152 -2.60 0.26 -16.06
CA ARG A 152 -3.31 1.00 -17.12
C ARG A 152 -4.65 0.38 -17.51
N GLU A 153 -4.81 -0.92 -17.26
CA GLU A 153 -6.04 -1.67 -17.56
C GLU A 153 -7.12 -1.50 -16.47
N ILE A 154 -6.81 -0.80 -15.37
CA ILE A 154 -7.79 -0.51 -14.33
C ILE A 154 -8.91 0.36 -14.91
N ASP A 155 -10.16 -0.05 -14.66
CA ASP A 155 -11.38 0.59 -15.19
C ASP A 155 -11.42 2.09 -14.84
N SER A 156 -11.15 2.94 -15.83
CA SER A 156 -11.17 4.40 -15.70
C SER A 156 -12.57 4.98 -15.44
N GLY A 157 -13.62 4.20 -15.60
CA GLY A 157 -14.98 4.58 -15.20
C GLY A 157 -15.23 4.42 -13.69
N ARG A 158 -14.38 3.70 -12.97
CA ARG A 158 -14.49 3.46 -11.52
C ARG A 158 -13.35 4.09 -10.72
N PHE A 159 -12.18 4.21 -11.33
CA PHE A 159 -10.95 4.62 -10.65
C PHE A 159 -10.14 5.62 -11.48
N GLN A 160 -9.47 6.52 -10.80
CA GLN A 160 -8.42 7.34 -11.37
C GLN A 160 -7.07 6.83 -10.90
N VAL A 161 -6.17 6.53 -11.85
CA VAL A 161 -4.80 6.09 -11.58
C VAL A 161 -3.84 7.22 -11.92
N ILE A 162 -3.04 7.66 -10.98
CA ILE A 162 -2.05 8.74 -11.13
C ILE A 162 -0.68 8.19 -10.77
N SER A 163 0.25 8.17 -11.73
CA SER A 163 1.66 7.89 -11.50
C SER A 163 2.45 9.19 -11.32
N THR A 164 3.41 9.19 -10.41
CA THR A 164 4.26 10.36 -10.13
C THR A 164 5.73 10.08 -10.41
N PHE A 165 6.47 11.13 -10.77
CA PHE A 165 7.91 11.05 -11.08
C PHE A 165 8.68 12.14 -10.37
N PHE A 166 9.85 11.78 -9.81
CA PHE A 166 10.82 12.75 -9.29
C PHE A 166 11.75 13.18 -10.43
N HIS A 167 11.33 14.18 -11.19
CA HIS A 167 11.93 14.55 -12.48
C HIS A 167 13.43 14.89 -12.42
N ASN A 168 13.92 15.44 -11.32
CA ASN A 168 15.29 15.91 -11.15
C ASN A 168 16.18 14.98 -10.29
N TRP A 169 15.73 13.77 -9.97
CA TRP A 169 16.54 12.83 -9.23
C TRP A 169 17.54 12.12 -10.15
N LYS A 170 18.81 12.06 -9.70
CA LYS A 170 19.90 11.44 -10.49
C LYS A 170 19.89 9.90 -10.48
N LYS A 171 19.24 9.31 -9.47
CA LYS A 171 19.03 7.85 -9.35
C LYS A 171 17.57 7.58 -9.66
N GLU A 172 17.27 6.37 -10.10
CA GLU A 172 15.89 5.94 -10.32
C GLU A 172 15.16 5.80 -8.98
N PRO A 173 14.30 6.77 -8.62
CA PRO A 173 13.56 6.74 -7.37
C PRO A 173 12.39 5.76 -7.46
N PRO A 174 11.86 5.31 -6.31
CA PRO A 174 10.59 4.59 -6.30
C PRO A 174 9.49 5.41 -6.98
N ILE A 175 8.51 4.72 -7.57
CA ILE A 175 7.39 5.32 -8.29
C ILE A 175 6.14 5.25 -7.40
N PRO A 176 5.72 6.35 -6.75
CA PRO A 176 4.43 6.43 -6.08
C PRO A 176 3.30 6.50 -7.11
N ILE A 177 2.29 5.66 -6.91
CA ILE A 177 1.07 5.60 -7.70
C ILE A 177 -0.11 5.73 -6.76
N PHE A 178 -1.06 6.57 -7.12
CA PHE A 178 -2.27 6.83 -6.37
C PHE A 178 -3.47 6.37 -7.19
N ILE A 179 -4.32 5.54 -6.59
CA ILE A 179 -5.53 5.04 -7.21
C ILE A 179 -6.71 5.51 -6.37
N TYR A 180 -7.55 6.35 -6.95
CA TYR A 180 -8.72 6.93 -6.31
C TYR A 180 -9.97 6.21 -6.81
N LYS A 181 -10.80 5.71 -5.91
CA LYS A 181 -12.11 5.20 -6.26
C LYS A 181 -13.10 6.37 -6.30
N TYR A 182 -13.74 6.58 -7.44
CA TYR A 182 -14.70 7.69 -7.59
C TYR A 182 -15.85 7.60 -6.59
N THR A 183 -16.32 8.77 -6.17
CA THR A 183 -17.62 8.94 -5.53
C THR A 183 -18.73 9.03 -6.58
N ASP A 184 -20.00 8.96 -6.17
CA ASP A 184 -21.13 9.08 -7.10
C ASP A 184 -21.20 10.47 -7.75
N SER A 185 -20.64 11.52 -7.11
CA SER A 185 -20.63 12.91 -7.59
C SER A 185 -19.47 13.26 -8.53
N GLU A 186 -18.47 12.40 -8.66
CA GLU A 186 -17.29 12.65 -9.51
C GLU A 186 -17.41 12.02 -10.90
N ARG A 187 -18.58 11.44 -11.23
CA ARG A 187 -18.88 10.78 -12.52
C ARG A 187 -19.56 11.68 -13.55
N ASP A 188 -19.95 12.87 -13.15
CA ASP A 188 -20.60 13.89 -13.99
C ASP A 188 -19.56 14.96 -14.40
#